data_f19cb848bb0dbee4040a2f6756114d19
#
_entry.id   f19cb848bb0dbee4040a2f6756114d19
#
_cell.length_a   1.000
_cell.length_b   1.000
_cell.length_c   1.000
_cell.angle_alpha   90.00
_cell.angle_beta   90.00
_cell.angle_gamma   90.00
#
_symmetry.space_group_name_H-M   'P 1'
#
loop_
_entity.id
_entity.type
_entity.pdbx_description
1 polymer ?
#
loop_
_entity_poly.entity_id
_entity_poly.type
_entity_poly.pdbx_seq_one_letter_code
_entity_poly.pdbx_strand_id
1 'polypeptide(L)'
;MSNKIFIIEDEENILYGLQDHFTSDGYEIEISTADEELEDLLVRIKKYRPKYVILDLLLPKLDGLEIIKRLKTDDETAEIQVLVFTDLSDEDSKTRSVGLGANYFFLKSEMDIHEFADKVEKIIENKQVNDASADDAEENDLVLE
;
A
#
# COMPACT_ATOMS: atom_id res chain seq x y z
N MET A 1 -6.85 6.96 17.20
CA MET A 1 -5.94 7.14 16.38
C MET A 1 -6.29 6.98 15.03
N SER A 2 -6.12 7.91 14.24
CA SER A 2 -6.46 7.78 12.87
C SER A 2 -5.41 6.98 12.16
N ASN A 3 -5.83 6.26 11.16
CA ASN A 3 -4.93 5.54 10.30
C ASN A 3 -4.82 6.30 9.01
N LYS A 4 -3.60 6.63 8.65
CA LYS A 4 -3.33 7.36 7.42
C LYS A 4 -2.88 6.40 6.35
N ILE A 5 -3.49 6.51 5.18
CA ILE A 5 -3.16 5.69 4.03
C ILE A 5 -2.76 6.59 2.88
N PHE A 6 -1.64 6.30 2.24
CA PHE A 6 -1.18 7.02 1.07
C PHE A 6 -1.39 6.10 -0.14
N ILE A 7 -2.13 6.56 -1.15
CA ILE A 7 -2.46 5.72 -2.30
C ILE A 7 -1.75 6.26 -3.54
N ILE A 8 -0.99 5.40 -4.21
CA ILE A 8 -0.24 5.74 -5.41
C ILE A 8 -0.81 4.92 -6.56
N GLU A 9 -1.54 5.56 -7.45
CA GLU A 9 -2.30 4.90 -8.49
C GLU A 9 -2.59 5.89 -9.60
N ASP A 10 -2.32 5.52 -10.86
CA ASP A 10 -2.57 6.45 -11.95
C ASP A 10 -3.95 6.31 -12.58
N GLU A 11 -4.63 5.19 -12.37
CA GLU A 11 -5.99 5.03 -12.89
C GLU A 11 -6.97 5.75 -11.99
N GLU A 12 -7.57 6.81 -12.51
CA GLU A 12 -8.38 7.68 -11.67
C GLU A 12 -9.59 7.00 -11.08
N ASN A 13 -10.24 6.09 -11.82
CA ASN A 13 -11.39 5.39 -11.28
C ASN A 13 -11.01 4.60 -10.04
N ILE A 14 -9.86 3.95 -10.06
CA ILE A 14 -9.41 3.16 -8.92
C ILE A 14 -9.00 4.10 -7.79
N LEU A 15 -8.20 5.11 -8.13
CA LEU A 15 -7.68 6.01 -7.13
C LEU A 15 -8.77 6.69 -6.33
N TYR A 16 -9.72 7.30 -7.04
CA TYR A 16 -10.76 8.05 -6.35
C TYR A 16 -11.81 7.13 -5.74
N GLY A 17 -12.01 5.94 -6.33
CA GLY A 17 -12.90 4.97 -5.71
C GLY A 17 -12.37 4.48 -4.38
N LEU A 18 -11.07 4.21 -4.32
CA LEU A 18 -10.46 3.80 -3.05
C LEU A 18 -10.48 4.94 -2.05
N GLN A 19 -10.16 6.16 -2.51
CA GLN A 19 -10.19 7.31 -1.62
C GLN A 19 -11.57 7.49 -0.99
N ASP A 20 -12.62 7.40 -1.82
CA ASP A 20 -13.98 7.54 -1.30
C ASP A 20 -14.33 6.46 -0.30
N HIS A 21 -13.98 5.21 -0.62
CA HIS A 21 -14.30 4.10 0.25
C HIS A 21 -13.66 4.28 1.63
N PHE A 22 -12.37 4.53 1.64
CA PHE A 22 -11.65 4.66 2.91
C PHE A 22 -12.06 5.89 3.68
N THR A 23 -12.27 7.01 2.98
CA THR A 23 -12.68 8.23 3.65
C THR A 23 -14.04 8.05 4.31
N SER A 24 -14.97 7.38 3.62
CA SER A 24 -16.28 7.10 4.19
C SER A 24 -16.17 6.29 5.47
N ASP A 25 -15.17 5.45 5.57
CA ASP A 25 -15.00 4.60 6.74
C ASP A 25 -14.09 5.23 7.80
N GLY A 26 -13.76 6.49 7.65
CA GLY A 26 -13.07 7.23 8.71
C GLY A 26 -11.56 7.29 8.60
N TYR A 27 -10.97 6.80 7.52
CA TYR A 27 -9.52 6.86 7.35
C TYR A 27 -9.09 8.18 6.74
N GLU A 28 -7.89 8.62 7.06
CA GLU A 28 -7.29 9.78 6.44
C GLU A 28 -6.50 9.34 5.23
N ILE A 29 -6.73 9.99 4.09
CA ILE A 29 -6.16 9.55 2.83
C ILE A 29 -5.41 10.68 2.16
N GLU A 30 -4.20 10.39 1.66
CA GLU A 30 -3.51 11.26 0.73
C GLU A 30 -3.28 10.44 -0.53
N ILE A 31 -3.34 11.08 -1.70
CA ILE A 31 -3.26 10.37 -2.97
C ILE A 31 -2.18 10.96 -3.87
N SER A 32 -1.67 10.12 -4.78
CA SER A 32 -0.80 10.56 -5.85
C SER A 32 -1.22 9.85 -7.13
N THR A 33 -1.35 10.62 -8.20
CA THR A 33 -1.61 10.04 -9.51
C THR A 33 -0.33 9.50 -10.15
N ALA A 34 0.78 9.58 -9.42
CA ALA A 34 2.08 9.10 -9.88
C ALA A 34 2.61 9.93 -11.04
N ASP A 35 2.21 11.20 -11.11
CA ASP A 35 2.62 12.10 -12.16
C ASP A 35 3.73 13.04 -11.70
N GLU A 36 4.30 12.80 -10.56
CA GLU A 36 5.35 13.62 -9.97
C GLU A 36 6.68 12.90 -10.02
N GLU A 37 7.75 13.62 -9.77
CA GLU A 37 9.07 13.01 -9.70
C GLU A 37 9.18 12.12 -8.46
N LEU A 38 9.99 11.08 -8.56
CA LEU A 38 10.14 10.15 -7.46
C LEU A 38 10.55 10.85 -6.16
N GLU A 39 11.52 11.74 -6.24
CA GLU A 39 11.98 12.41 -5.01
C GLU A 39 10.90 13.26 -4.38
N ASP A 40 10.08 13.91 -5.19
CA ASP A 40 8.99 14.71 -4.67
C ASP A 40 7.94 13.82 -4.00
N LEU A 41 7.65 12.69 -4.60
CA LEU A 41 6.71 11.74 -4.02
C LEU A 41 7.21 11.25 -2.67
N LEU A 42 8.47 10.91 -2.59
CA LEU A 42 9.04 10.41 -1.33
C LEU A 42 9.01 11.47 -0.23
N VAL A 43 9.27 12.73 -0.60
CA VAL A 43 9.17 13.81 0.37
C VAL A 43 7.74 13.91 0.90
N ARG A 44 6.76 13.81 0.02
CA ARG A 44 5.36 13.88 0.44
C ARG A 44 4.99 12.73 1.39
N ILE A 45 5.47 11.53 1.07
CA ILE A 45 5.18 10.38 1.93
C ILE A 45 5.78 10.58 3.31
N LYS A 46 7.05 11.03 3.35
CA LYS A 46 7.69 11.26 4.64
C LYS A 46 6.96 12.31 5.45
N LYS A 47 6.50 13.36 4.79
CA LYS A 47 5.82 14.44 5.49
C LYS A 47 4.46 13.99 6.01
N TYR A 48 3.75 13.23 5.22
CA TYR A 48 2.42 12.75 5.61
C TYR A 48 2.47 11.71 6.71
N ARG A 49 3.51 10.89 6.73
CA ARG A 49 3.75 9.86 7.73
C ARG A 49 2.61 8.85 7.79
N PRO A 50 2.29 8.23 6.66
CA PRO A 50 1.23 7.22 6.65
C PRO A 50 1.69 5.94 7.31
N LYS A 51 0.75 5.15 7.81
CA LYS A 51 1.08 3.81 8.26
C LYS A 51 1.01 2.80 7.14
N TYR A 52 0.25 3.11 6.11
CA TYR A 52 0.02 2.20 4.99
C TYR A 52 0.18 2.93 3.67
N VAL A 53 0.83 2.27 2.71
CA VAL A 53 0.93 2.78 1.35
C VAL A 53 0.32 1.72 0.44
N ILE A 54 -0.65 2.11 -0.39
CA ILE A 54 -1.21 1.24 -1.42
C ILE A 54 -0.56 1.67 -2.72
N LEU A 55 0.00 0.72 -3.45
CA LEU A 55 0.87 1.03 -4.57
C LEU A 55 0.60 0.12 -5.76
N ASP A 56 0.41 0.71 -6.93
CA ASP A 56 0.39 -0.05 -8.16
C ASP A 56 1.83 -0.10 -8.70
N LEU A 57 2.23 -1.26 -9.19
CA LEU A 57 3.56 -1.43 -9.75
C LEU A 57 3.66 -0.89 -11.18
N LEU A 58 2.54 -0.92 -11.93
CA LEU A 58 2.52 -0.45 -13.30
C LEU A 58 2.15 1.02 -13.36
N LEU A 59 3.13 1.88 -13.27
CA LEU A 59 2.89 3.31 -13.32
C LEU A 59 3.61 3.86 -14.55
N PRO A 60 3.01 4.83 -15.26
CA PRO A 60 3.62 5.29 -16.52
C PRO A 60 4.92 6.06 -16.33
N LYS A 61 5.09 6.76 -15.24
CA LYS A 61 6.28 7.58 -15.05
C LYS A 61 7.20 7.11 -13.93
N LEU A 62 6.72 6.25 -13.08
CA LEU A 62 7.50 5.80 -11.93
C LEU A 62 7.58 4.28 -11.94
N ASP A 63 8.62 3.78 -11.31
CA ASP A 63 8.81 2.35 -11.17
C ASP A 63 8.34 1.94 -9.78
N GLY A 64 7.26 1.16 -9.73
CA GLY A 64 6.71 0.75 -8.43
C GLY A 64 7.69 -0.04 -7.59
N LEU A 65 8.52 -0.87 -8.21
CA LEU A 65 9.50 -1.64 -7.45
C LEU A 65 10.55 -0.72 -6.84
N GLU A 66 10.92 0.33 -7.55
CA GLU A 66 11.88 1.30 -7.00
C GLU A 66 11.26 2.05 -5.82
N ILE A 67 9.97 2.35 -5.89
CA ILE A 67 9.31 3.00 -4.77
C ILE A 67 9.38 2.11 -3.53
N ILE A 68 9.09 0.82 -3.69
CA ILE A 68 9.17 -0.11 -2.55
C ILE A 68 10.58 -0.10 -1.97
N LYS A 69 11.57 -0.22 -2.84
CA LYS A 69 12.95 -0.25 -2.40
C LYS A 69 13.31 1.00 -1.61
N ARG A 70 12.94 2.16 -2.12
CA ARG A 70 13.28 3.41 -1.46
C ARG A 70 12.59 3.55 -0.11
N LEU A 71 11.33 3.14 -0.03
CA LEU A 71 10.61 3.20 1.24
C LEU A 71 11.23 2.27 2.27
N LYS A 72 11.57 1.05 1.84
CA LYS A 72 12.02 0.05 2.80
C LYS A 72 13.47 0.20 3.22
N THR A 73 14.26 0.96 2.47
CA THR A 73 15.67 1.16 2.83
C THR A 73 15.92 2.49 3.54
N ASP A 74 14.88 3.29 3.74
CA ASP A 74 14.99 4.57 4.44
C ASP A 74 14.43 4.40 5.84
N ASP A 75 15.22 4.75 6.85
CA ASP A 75 14.80 4.58 8.25
C ASP A 75 13.50 5.30 8.57
N GLU A 76 13.21 6.39 7.87
CA GLU A 76 12.01 7.16 8.16
C GLU A 76 10.74 6.52 7.62
N THR A 77 10.87 5.61 6.65
CA THR A 77 9.69 5.01 6.02
C THR A 77 9.69 3.49 6.07
N ALA A 78 10.73 2.88 6.59
CA ALA A 78 10.86 1.42 6.55
C ALA A 78 9.73 0.69 7.27
N GLU A 79 9.11 1.33 8.25
CA GLU A 79 8.03 0.69 9.01
C GLU A 79 6.67 0.78 8.34
N ILE A 80 6.56 1.56 7.28
CA ILE A 80 5.30 1.68 6.56
C ILE A 80 4.94 0.32 5.96
N GLN A 81 3.68 -0.09 6.12
CA GLN A 81 3.20 -1.32 5.50
C GLN A 81 2.85 -1.01 4.05
N VAL A 82 3.47 -1.74 3.13
CA VAL A 82 3.25 -1.52 1.70
C VAL A 82 2.35 -2.62 1.15
N LEU A 83 1.22 -2.21 0.60
CA LEU A 83 0.26 -3.14 0.01
C LEU A 83 0.23 -2.89 -1.50
N VAL A 84 0.64 -3.87 -2.27
CA VAL A 84 0.66 -3.76 -3.73
C VAL A 84 -0.70 -4.17 -4.27
N PHE A 85 -1.25 -3.36 -5.17
CA PHE A 85 -2.51 -3.65 -5.84
C PHE A 85 -2.30 -3.37 -7.32
N THR A 86 -2.13 -4.42 -8.13
CA THR A 86 -1.60 -4.26 -9.47
C THR A 86 -2.19 -5.28 -10.43
N ASP A 87 -2.08 -4.98 -11.73
CA ASP A 87 -2.44 -5.93 -12.77
C ASP A 87 -1.31 -6.87 -13.11
N LEU A 88 -0.09 -6.61 -12.61
CA LEU A 88 1.05 -7.46 -12.93
C LEU A 88 0.93 -8.79 -12.22
N SER A 89 0.61 -9.82 -12.99
CA SER A 89 0.35 -11.14 -12.42
C SER A 89 1.51 -12.11 -12.56
N ASP A 90 2.62 -11.71 -13.16
CA ASP A 90 3.74 -12.64 -13.33
C ASP A 90 4.42 -12.89 -11.99
N GLU A 91 4.90 -14.13 -11.83
CA GLU A 91 5.53 -14.52 -10.57
C GLU A 91 6.79 -13.72 -10.28
N ASP A 92 7.49 -13.30 -11.31
CA ASP A 92 8.71 -12.54 -11.10
C ASP A 92 8.44 -11.20 -10.42
N SER A 93 7.42 -10.48 -10.88
CA SER A 93 7.07 -9.20 -10.26
C SER A 93 6.63 -9.37 -8.83
N LYS A 94 5.84 -10.41 -8.56
CA LYS A 94 5.40 -10.67 -7.19
C LYS A 94 6.60 -11.00 -6.30
N THR A 95 7.45 -11.90 -6.76
CA THR A 95 8.61 -12.31 -5.99
C THR A 95 9.53 -11.12 -5.71
N ARG A 96 9.75 -10.28 -6.72
CA ARG A 96 10.62 -9.13 -6.54
C ARG A 96 10.04 -8.11 -5.57
N SER A 97 8.73 -7.86 -5.67
CA SER A 97 8.12 -6.88 -4.79
C SER A 97 8.16 -7.34 -3.34
N VAL A 98 7.87 -8.62 -3.10
CA VAL A 98 7.94 -9.17 -1.76
C VAL A 98 9.38 -9.18 -1.27
N GLY A 99 10.32 -9.52 -2.15
CA GLY A 99 11.74 -9.52 -1.78
C GLY A 99 12.27 -8.15 -1.42
N LEU A 100 11.67 -7.10 -1.99
CA LEU A 100 12.07 -5.73 -1.66
C LEU A 100 11.38 -5.23 -0.39
N GLY A 101 10.43 -5.97 0.14
CA GLY A 101 9.82 -5.62 1.40
C GLY A 101 8.34 -5.30 1.36
N ALA A 102 7.69 -5.49 0.19
CA ALA A 102 6.24 -5.31 0.15
C ALA A 102 5.60 -6.27 1.15
N ASN A 103 4.64 -5.77 1.89
CA ASN A 103 4.03 -6.57 2.95
C ASN A 103 2.86 -7.41 2.45
N TYR A 104 2.18 -6.94 1.40
CA TYR A 104 1.03 -7.65 0.82
C TYR A 104 1.00 -7.43 -0.67
N PHE A 105 0.47 -8.39 -1.40
CA PHE A 105 0.40 -8.33 -2.85
C PHE A 105 -0.97 -8.81 -3.30
N PHE A 106 -1.72 -7.94 -3.99
CA PHE A 106 -3.05 -8.25 -4.48
C PHE A 106 -3.15 -7.95 -5.96
N LEU A 107 -3.89 -8.78 -6.69
CA LEU A 107 -4.08 -8.60 -8.12
C LEU A 107 -5.41 -7.90 -8.39
N LYS A 108 -5.35 -6.87 -9.23
CA LYS A 108 -6.57 -6.15 -9.61
C LYS A 108 -7.55 -7.05 -10.34
N SER A 109 -7.06 -8.05 -11.05
CA SER A 109 -7.92 -8.95 -11.81
C SER A 109 -8.72 -9.89 -10.93
N GLU A 110 -8.39 -10.00 -9.66
CA GLU A 110 -9.04 -10.96 -8.78
C GLU A 110 -10.10 -10.35 -7.89
N MET A 111 -10.23 -9.06 -7.86
CA MET A 111 -11.20 -8.44 -6.97
C MET A 111 -11.50 -7.01 -7.41
N ASP A 112 -12.69 -6.52 -7.09
CA ASP A 112 -12.98 -5.13 -7.39
C ASP A 112 -12.44 -4.24 -6.26
N ILE A 113 -12.59 -2.93 -6.42
CA ILE A 113 -11.99 -2.02 -5.45
C ILE A 113 -12.63 -2.12 -4.08
N HIS A 114 -13.90 -2.45 -4.02
CA HIS A 114 -14.56 -2.57 -2.71
C HIS A 114 -14.08 -3.81 -1.98
N GLU A 115 -13.91 -4.90 -2.72
CA GLU A 115 -13.36 -6.11 -2.11
C GLU A 115 -11.95 -5.87 -1.62
N PHE A 116 -11.16 -5.18 -2.43
CA PHE A 116 -9.79 -4.87 -2.04
C PHE A 116 -9.78 -3.98 -0.79
N ALA A 117 -10.60 -2.92 -0.80
CA ALA A 117 -10.65 -2.00 0.34
C ALA A 117 -11.06 -2.73 1.61
N ASP A 118 -12.03 -3.63 1.50
CA ASP A 118 -12.44 -4.42 2.66
C ASP A 118 -11.31 -5.27 3.20
N LYS A 119 -10.52 -5.86 2.30
CA LYS A 119 -9.36 -6.65 2.73
C LYS A 119 -8.33 -5.78 3.44
N VAL A 120 -8.10 -4.59 2.91
CA VAL A 120 -7.15 -3.66 3.53
C VAL A 120 -7.62 -3.28 4.92
N GLU A 121 -8.91 -2.99 5.06
CA GLU A 121 -9.45 -2.60 6.37
C GLU A 121 -9.32 -3.74 7.37
N LYS A 122 -9.50 -4.97 6.92
CA LYS A 122 -9.31 -6.10 7.81
C LYS A 122 -7.86 -6.24 8.24
N ILE A 123 -6.93 -5.98 7.33
CA ILE A 123 -5.52 -6.01 7.67
C ILE A 123 -5.23 -4.94 8.73
N ILE A 124 -5.75 -3.75 8.54
CA ILE A 124 -5.52 -2.66 9.49
C ILE A 124 -6.09 -3.01 10.85
N GLU A 125 -7.31 -3.52 10.88
CA GLU A 125 -7.97 -3.89 12.12
C GLU A 125 -7.23 -5.02 12.82
N ASN A 126 -6.78 -6.00 12.09
CA ASN A 126 -6.05 -7.11 12.68
C ASN A 126 -4.70 -6.66 13.23
N LYS A 127 -4.03 -5.75 12.54
CA LYS A 127 -2.79 -5.22 13.05
C LYS A 127 -2.97 -4.49 14.36
N GLN A 128 -4.05 -3.73 14.48
CA GLN A 128 -4.33 -3.02 15.72
C GLN A 128 -4.58 -3.98 16.88
N VAL A 129 -5.32 -5.03 16.61
CA VAL A 129 -5.59 -6.03 17.64
C VAL A 129 -4.31 -6.74 18.03
N ASN A 130 -3.51 -7.13 17.05
CA ASN A 130 -2.27 -7.83 17.34
C ASN A 130 -1.29 -6.94 18.10
N ASP A 131 -1.22 -5.69 17.74
CA ASP A 131 -0.36 -4.75 18.46
C ASP A 131 -0.79 -4.64 19.91
N ALA A 132 -2.10 -4.57 20.12
CA ALA A 132 -2.60 -4.44 21.46
C ALA A 132 -2.35 -5.69 22.28
N SER A 133 -2.45 -6.86 21.66
CA SER A 133 -2.31 -8.10 22.40
C SER A 133 -0.88 -8.57 22.49
N ALA A 134 -0.04 -8.06 21.76
CA ALA A 134 1.29 -8.46 21.79
C ALA A 134 1.62 -9.74 21.28
N ASP A 135 1.18 -10.28 20.74
CA ASP A 135 1.57 -11.47 20.32
C ASP A 135 1.83 -11.72 19.14
N ASP A 136 2.08 -11.79 18.68
CA ASP A 136 2.42 -12.01 17.68
C ASP A 136 2.02 -12.59 16.69
N ALA A 137 1.85 -12.75 16.36
CA ALA A 137 1.45 -13.40 15.60
C ALA A 137 1.51 -13.20 14.34
N GLU A 138 1.88 -13.00 13.92
CA GLU A 138 1.81 -12.89 12.98
C GLU A 138 2.26 -13.23 11.96
N GLU A 139 2.57 -13.42 11.64
CA GLU A 139 3.15 -13.81 10.83
C GLU A 139 2.51 -14.20 9.77
N ASN A 140 1.92 -14.44 9.61
CA ASN A 140 1.27 -14.91 8.75
C ASN A 140 0.78 -14.13 7.85
N ASP A 141 0.88 -13.31 7.98
CA ASP A 141 0.40 -12.50 7.25
C ASP A 141 0.81 -12.47 6.00
N LEU A 142 1.43 -12.90 5.64
CA LEU A 142 1.96 -12.75 4.63
C LEU A 142 1.32 -12.96 3.57
N VAL A 143 0.89 -12.79 3.23
CA VAL A 143 0.45 -12.92 2.41
C VAL A 143 0.16 -13.06 1.39
N LEU A 144 0.10 -13.20 1.01
CA LEU A 144 0.06 -13.43 0.14
C LEU A 144 -1.03 -13.81 -0.46
N GLU A 145 -1.74 -13.56 -0.75
CA GLU A 145 -2.78 -13.90 -1.19
C GLU A 145 -2.96 -13.57 -2.19
#